data_a034bba9b06af191f8cd1f20565aa1be
#
_entry.id   a034bba9b06af191f8cd1f20565aa1be
#
_cell.length_a   1.000
_cell.length_b   1.000
_cell.length_c   1.000
_cell.angle_alpha   90.00
_cell.angle_beta   90.00
_cell.angle_gamma   90.00
#
_symmetry.space_group_name_H-M   'P 1'
#
loop_
_entity.id
_entity.type
_entity.pdbx_description
1 polymer ?
#
loop_
_entity_poly.entity_id
_entity_poly.type
_entity_poly.pdbx_seq_one_letter_code
_entity_poly.pdbx_strand_id
1 'polypeptide(L)'
;MEINNMNARARKQLVAGGALGAMLIGTVALSSAATADPGDTTDVEVSVSIESTVEPGNLAFSVAADSTSLSEVDSTVEGTREFTGTLPTVTVTDTRTAEEVPEGAAWAVLGQASDFTGTEGQEAIGAENLGWTPVLEDGGETGLVEAGEPVDPALEGDDDDFNNVGLENQELLVSTFDSAEVNPEGSWSANADLTLRTVEDVEGGDYTSTVTLSLFE
;
A
#
# COMPACT_ATOMS: atom_id res chain seq x y z
N MET A 1 -38.72 16.60 -49.10
CA MET A 1 -37.35 16.49 -49.63
C MET A 1 -36.55 15.87 -48.50
N GLU A 2 -36.66 14.58 -48.49
CA GLU A 2 -35.61 13.53 -48.67
C GLU A 2 -34.51 13.61 -47.63
N ILE A 3 -34.60 12.64 -46.70
CA ILE A 3 -33.94 11.31 -46.63
C ILE A 3 -32.44 11.46 -46.33
N ASN A 4 -31.93 10.96 -45.25
CA ASN A 4 -31.42 9.62 -45.19
C ASN A 4 -31.00 9.18 -43.78
N ASN A 5 -31.50 8.05 -43.44
CA ASN A 5 -31.23 7.10 -42.40
C ASN A 5 -29.78 6.55 -42.48
N MET A 6 -29.05 6.41 -41.35
CA MET A 6 -28.14 5.26 -41.27
C MET A 6 -27.84 4.89 -39.81
N ASN A 7 -28.36 3.75 -39.46
CA ASN A 7 -28.05 2.98 -38.25
C ASN A 7 -26.56 2.63 -38.14
N ALA A 8 -25.95 2.90 -36.99
CA ALA A 8 -24.71 2.25 -36.60
C ALA A 8 -24.94 1.45 -35.31
N ARG A 9 -25.02 0.14 -35.49
CA ARG A 9 -25.12 -0.85 -34.43
C ARG A 9 -23.85 -0.86 -33.59
N ALA A 10 -23.97 -0.60 -32.28
CA ALA A 10 -22.95 -0.86 -31.29
C ALA A 10 -22.73 -2.38 -31.19
N ARG A 11 -21.58 -2.87 -31.55
CA ARG A 11 -21.11 -4.23 -31.24
C ARG A 11 -20.40 -4.20 -29.88
N LYS A 12 -21.02 -4.83 -28.90
CA LYS A 12 -20.39 -5.24 -27.67
C LYS A 12 -19.34 -6.30 -28.00
N GLN A 13 -18.07 -6.02 -27.79
CA GLN A 13 -17.03 -7.05 -27.78
C GLN A 13 -16.86 -7.56 -26.35
N LEU A 14 -17.23 -8.81 -26.14
CA LEU A 14 -16.79 -9.60 -24.99
C LEU A 14 -15.29 -9.90 -25.20
N VAL A 15 -14.46 -9.47 -24.28
CA VAL A 15 -13.09 -9.96 -24.18
C VAL A 15 -13.12 -11.18 -23.27
N ALA A 16 -13.11 -12.35 -23.87
CA ALA A 16 -12.85 -13.59 -23.16
C ALA A 16 -11.33 -13.76 -23.03
N GLY A 17 -10.83 -13.83 -21.79
CA GLY A 17 -9.46 -14.21 -21.50
C GLY A 17 -9.20 -15.64 -21.97
N GLY A 18 -8.23 -15.81 -22.86
CA GLY A 18 -7.73 -17.11 -23.29
C GLY A 18 -6.23 -17.11 -23.16
N ALA A 19 -5.72 -18.01 -22.34
CA ALA A 19 -4.30 -18.35 -22.29
C ALA A 19 -3.86 -18.84 -23.68
N LEU A 20 -2.98 -18.09 -24.34
CA LEU A 20 -2.39 -18.49 -25.58
C LEU A 20 -1.04 -19.13 -25.33
N GLY A 21 -1.03 -20.46 -25.33
CA GLY A 21 0.19 -21.22 -25.51
C GLY A 21 0.84 -20.84 -26.85
N ALA A 22 2.09 -20.42 -26.82
CA ALA A 22 2.85 -20.10 -27.99
C ALA A 22 3.06 -21.36 -28.85
N MET A 23 2.32 -21.46 -29.96
CA MET A 23 2.68 -22.40 -31.05
C MET A 23 3.73 -21.72 -31.90
N LEU A 24 4.95 -22.28 -31.82
CA LEU A 24 6.01 -22.02 -32.79
C LEU A 24 5.55 -22.53 -34.16
N ILE A 25 5.05 -21.63 -35.01
CA ILE A 25 4.87 -21.93 -36.43
C ILE A 25 6.19 -21.59 -37.11
N GLY A 26 7.05 -22.60 -37.23
CA GLY A 26 8.20 -22.52 -38.11
C GLY A 26 7.75 -22.44 -39.56
N THR A 27 7.78 -21.26 -40.14
CA THR A 27 7.64 -21.11 -41.61
C THR A 27 8.92 -21.62 -42.25
N VAL A 28 8.87 -22.84 -42.73
CA VAL A 28 9.91 -23.35 -43.66
C VAL A 28 9.67 -22.69 -45.01
N ALA A 29 10.40 -21.61 -45.28
CA ALA A 29 10.50 -21.11 -46.65
C ALA A 29 11.25 -22.12 -47.49
N LEU A 30 10.55 -22.83 -48.36
CA LEU A 30 11.17 -23.60 -49.39
C LEU A 30 11.83 -22.65 -50.38
N SER A 31 13.10 -22.30 -50.11
CA SER A 31 13.94 -21.64 -51.09
C SER A 31 14.27 -22.65 -52.18
N SER A 32 13.97 -22.33 -53.45
CA SER A 32 14.49 -23.07 -54.60
C SER A 32 15.99 -23.17 -54.51
N ALA A 33 16.50 -24.39 -54.57
CA ALA A 33 17.93 -24.62 -54.59
C ALA A 33 18.54 -23.90 -55.81
N ALA A 34 19.17 -22.76 -55.55
CA ALA A 34 20.11 -22.18 -56.51
C ALA A 34 21.40 -23.05 -56.45
N THR A 35 21.85 -23.56 -57.58
CA THR A 35 23.16 -24.20 -57.71
C THR A 35 24.18 -23.08 -57.57
N ALA A 36 24.90 -23.07 -56.45
CA ALA A 36 26.02 -22.16 -56.24
C ALA A 36 27.22 -22.65 -57.03
N ASP A 37 27.91 -21.73 -57.72
CA ASP A 37 29.24 -22.00 -58.31
C ASP A 37 30.29 -22.13 -57.19
N PRO A 38 31.37 -22.90 -57.39
CA PRO A 38 32.43 -22.97 -56.40
C PRO A 38 33.07 -21.59 -56.19
N GLY A 39 32.84 -21.00 -54.99
CA GLY A 39 33.34 -19.68 -54.61
C GLY A 39 32.27 -18.71 -54.20
N ASP A 40 30.98 -19.04 -54.42
CA ASP A 40 29.86 -18.22 -53.91
C ASP A 40 29.67 -18.42 -52.40
N THR A 41 29.49 -17.32 -51.71
CA THR A 41 29.11 -17.30 -50.28
C THR A 41 27.67 -16.84 -50.17
N THR A 42 26.92 -17.51 -49.31
CA THR A 42 25.55 -17.11 -48.97
C THR A 42 25.46 -16.94 -47.44
N ASP A 43 24.97 -15.81 -47.02
CA ASP A 43 24.70 -15.52 -45.61
C ASP A 43 23.33 -16.06 -45.21
N VAL A 44 23.27 -16.69 -44.07
CA VAL A 44 22.02 -17.14 -43.42
C VAL A 44 21.91 -16.41 -42.10
N GLU A 45 20.86 -15.59 -41.95
CA GLU A 45 20.56 -14.94 -40.70
C GLU A 45 19.96 -15.95 -39.73
N VAL A 46 20.55 -16.03 -38.52
CA VAL A 46 20.06 -16.85 -37.42
C VAL A 46 19.68 -15.91 -36.29
N SER A 47 18.40 -15.87 -35.92
CA SER A 47 17.91 -15.10 -34.81
C SER A 47 17.38 -16.01 -33.71
N VAL A 48 17.55 -15.59 -32.45
CA VAL A 48 16.95 -16.22 -31.27
C VAL A 48 16.31 -15.14 -30.43
N SER A 49 15.10 -15.41 -29.96
CA SER A 49 14.43 -14.57 -28.93
C SER A 49 14.48 -15.33 -27.62
N ILE A 50 15.13 -14.75 -26.64
CA ILE A 50 15.20 -15.31 -25.28
C ILE A 50 14.27 -14.45 -24.41
N GLU A 51 13.19 -15.07 -23.90
CA GLU A 51 12.30 -14.41 -22.95
C GLU A 51 12.99 -14.28 -21.58
N SER A 52 12.81 -13.14 -20.93
CA SER A 52 13.26 -12.96 -19.56
C SER A 52 12.44 -13.88 -18.63
N THR A 53 13.10 -14.62 -17.78
CA THR A 53 12.48 -15.44 -16.74
C THR A 53 12.45 -14.73 -15.38
N VAL A 54 12.86 -13.45 -15.33
CA VAL A 54 12.86 -12.65 -14.11
C VAL A 54 11.47 -12.08 -13.94
N GLU A 55 10.79 -12.47 -12.86
CA GLU A 55 9.53 -11.84 -12.44
C GLU A 55 9.82 -10.41 -11.98
N PRO A 56 8.98 -9.43 -12.34
CA PRO A 56 9.14 -8.06 -11.86
C PRO A 56 8.98 -7.98 -10.34
N GLY A 57 9.78 -7.14 -9.71
CA GLY A 57 9.64 -6.82 -8.30
C GLY A 57 8.39 -6.00 -8.00
N ASN A 58 8.07 -5.85 -6.73
CA ASN A 58 6.94 -5.05 -6.28
C ASN A 58 7.25 -4.33 -4.97
N LEU A 59 6.55 -3.21 -4.76
CA LEU A 59 6.43 -2.55 -3.47
C LEU A 59 5.17 -3.10 -2.78
N ALA A 60 5.31 -3.57 -1.55
CA ALA A 60 4.22 -4.16 -0.79
C ALA A 60 4.39 -3.89 0.71
N PHE A 61 3.34 -4.11 1.51
CA PHE A 61 3.47 -4.11 2.96
C PHE A 61 2.75 -5.29 3.59
N SER A 62 3.14 -5.60 4.82
CA SER A 62 2.52 -6.61 5.67
C SER A 62 2.43 -6.11 7.11
N VAL A 63 1.52 -6.70 7.88
CA VAL A 63 1.31 -6.38 9.30
C VAL A 63 1.54 -7.65 10.11
N ALA A 64 2.27 -7.54 11.22
CA ALA A 64 2.72 -8.69 12.02
C ALA A 64 1.57 -9.45 12.72
N ALA A 65 0.45 -8.78 12.99
CA ALA A 65 -0.76 -9.38 13.56
C ALA A 65 -2.02 -8.64 13.05
N ASP A 66 -3.17 -9.29 13.11
CA ASP A 66 -4.45 -8.76 12.65
C ASP A 66 -5.26 -8.08 13.77
N SER A 67 -4.74 -8.04 14.99
CA SER A 67 -5.41 -7.45 16.15
C SER A 67 -4.42 -6.99 17.20
N THR A 68 -4.85 -5.99 17.99
CA THR A 68 -4.22 -5.54 19.23
C THR A 68 -5.30 -5.21 20.26
N SER A 69 -4.90 -4.96 21.49
CA SER A 69 -5.81 -4.54 22.57
C SER A 69 -5.25 -3.35 23.31
N LEU A 70 -6.13 -2.46 23.74
CA LEU A 70 -5.81 -1.34 24.59
C LEU A 70 -6.08 -1.70 26.05
N SER A 71 -5.26 -1.18 26.96
CA SER A 71 -5.40 -1.35 28.40
C SER A 71 -5.54 0.01 29.07
N GLU A 72 -6.44 0.10 30.06
CA GLU A 72 -6.63 1.32 30.81
C GLU A 72 -5.39 1.69 31.63
N VAL A 73 -5.04 2.96 31.60
CA VAL A 73 -3.95 3.58 32.37
C VAL A 73 -4.48 4.81 33.11
N ASP A 74 -3.69 5.39 33.99
CA ASP A 74 -4.01 6.65 34.62
C ASP A 74 -4.00 7.78 33.59
N SER A 75 -5.15 8.45 33.38
CA SER A 75 -5.23 9.56 32.44
C SER A 75 -4.46 10.77 32.94
N THR A 76 -3.77 11.44 32.01
CA THR A 76 -3.11 12.73 32.26
C THR A 76 -4.07 13.92 32.10
N VAL A 77 -5.26 13.70 31.52
CA VAL A 77 -6.28 14.72 31.27
C VAL A 77 -7.45 14.55 32.25
N GLU A 78 -7.73 15.59 33.04
CA GLU A 78 -8.78 15.55 34.04
C GLU A 78 -10.18 15.33 33.40
N GLY A 79 -10.98 14.45 34.00
CA GLY A 79 -12.32 14.13 33.51
C GLY A 79 -12.35 13.17 32.32
N THR A 80 -11.23 12.52 32.01
CA THR A 80 -11.15 11.52 30.96
C THR A 80 -10.62 10.18 31.50
N ARG A 81 -10.86 9.11 30.71
CA ARG A 81 -10.21 7.80 30.86
C ARG A 81 -9.27 7.61 29.68
N GLU A 82 -8.16 6.97 29.91
CA GLU A 82 -7.13 6.73 28.90
C GLU A 82 -6.82 5.23 28.78
N PHE A 83 -6.71 4.78 27.53
CA PHE A 83 -6.37 3.39 27.19
C PHE A 83 -5.23 3.39 26.21
N THR A 84 -4.20 2.61 26.46
CA THR A 84 -2.99 2.54 25.62
C THR A 84 -2.73 1.15 25.11
N GLY A 85 -2.06 1.07 23.97
CA GLY A 85 -1.63 -0.17 23.33
C GLY A 85 -0.63 0.13 22.22
N THR A 86 -0.27 -0.88 21.44
CA THR A 86 0.68 -0.72 20.34
C THR A 86 0.08 -1.30 19.06
N LEU A 87 0.16 -0.58 17.96
CA LEU A 87 -0.16 -1.08 16.63
C LEU A 87 0.84 -2.19 16.27
N PRO A 88 0.39 -3.36 15.76
CA PRO A 88 1.30 -4.38 15.28
C PRO A 88 2.26 -3.84 14.23
N THR A 89 3.52 -4.28 14.27
CA THR A 89 4.56 -3.85 13.33
C THR A 89 4.11 -3.98 11.89
N VAL A 90 4.26 -2.90 11.15
CA VAL A 90 4.05 -2.80 9.70
C VAL A 90 5.41 -2.86 9.03
N THR A 91 5.58 -3.79 8.09
CA THR A 91 6.80 -3.93 7.31
C THR A 91 6.51 -3.59 5.86
N VAL A 92 7.17 -2.57 5.31
CA VAL A 92 7.19 -2.26 3.88
C VAL A 92 8.36 -2.99 3.25
N THR A 93 8.13 -3.63 2.11
CA THR A 93 9.15 -4.37 1.36
C THR A 93 9.13 -3.96 -0.10
N ASP A 94 10.30 -3.64 -0.63
CA ASP A 94 10.49 -3.33 -2.04
C ASP A 94 11.47 -4.34 -2.67
N THR A 95 10.95 -5.16 -3.58
CA THR A 95 11.74 -6.18 -4.30
C THR A 95 12.06 -5.77 -5.73
N ARG A 96 11.71 -4.54 -6.12
CA ARG A 96 11.99 -4.00 -7.44
C ARG A 96 13.49 -3.81 -7.63
N THR A 97 13.94 -3.92 -8.87
CA THR A 97 15.28 -3.46 -9.25
C THR A 97 15.28 -1.94 -9.36
N ALA A 98 16.46 -1.32 -9.30
CA ALA A 98 16.59 0.14 -9.43
C ALA A 98 16.01 0.71 -10.75
N GLU A 99 15.95 -0.13 -11.81
CA GLU A 99 15.38 0.24 -13.12
C GLU A 99 13.85 0.14 -13.12
N GLU A 100 13.26 -0.60 -12.18
CA GLU A 100 11.81 -0.74 -12.03
C GLU A 100 11.19 0.33 -11.11
N VAL A 101 12.00 1.02 -10.30
CA VAL A 101 11.53 2.13 -9.45
C VAL A 101 11.36 3.37 -10.33
N PRO A 102 10.15 3.98 -10.40
CA PRO A 102 9.93 5.19 -11.17
C PRO A 102 10.80 6.36 -10.68
N GLU A 103 11.27 7.20 -11.60
CA GLU A 103 12.01 8.41 -11.24
C GLU A 103 11.15 9.36 -10.39
N GLY A 104 11.64 9.73 -9.21
CA GLY A 104 10.93 10.60 -8.28
C GLY A 104 9.78 9.92 -7.54
N ALA A 105 9.73 8.59 -7.55
CA ALA A 105 8.76 7.86 -6.75
C ALA A 105 9.00 8.06 -5.25
N ALA A 106 7.91 8.13 -4.52
CA ALA A 106 7.85 8.20 -3.06
C ALA A 106 6.80 7.20 -2.59
N TRP A 107 6.92 6.67 -1.38
CA TRP A 107 5.86 5.85 -0.82
C TRP A 107 5.50 6.29 0.60
N ALA A 108 4.25 6.03 0.97
CA ALA A 108 3.73 6.32 2.30
C ALA A 108 2.74 5.23 2.75
N VAL A 109 2.78 4.88 4.04
CA VAL A 109 1.73 4.11 4.70
C VAL A 109 0.91 5.06 5.55
N LEU A 110 -0.39 5.11 5.26
CA LEU A 110 -1.38 5.90 5.99
C LEU A 110 -2.33 4.98 6.74
N GLY A 111 -2.85 5.44 7.88
CA GLY A 111 -3.86 4.72 8.66
C GLY A 111 -5.05 5.59 9.00
N GLN A 112 -6.22 4.95 9.14
CA GLN A 112 -7.48 5.57 9.54
C GLN A 112 -8.26 4.58 10.40
N ALA A 113 -8.89 5.05 11.47
CA ALA A 113 -9.74 4.23 12.32
C ALA A 113 -11.22 4.39 11.97
N SER A 114 -12.00 3.35 12.26
CA SER A 114 -13.45 3.46 12.39
C SER A 114 -13.83 3.82 13.83
N ASP A 115 -15.05 4.27 14.05
CA ASP A 115 -15.59 4.41 15.40
C ASP A 115 -15.51 3.08 16.16
N PHE A 116 -15.32 3.17 17.48
CA PHE A 116 -15.40 2.04 18.38
C PHE A 116 -16.86 1.71 18.66
N THR A 117 -17.28 0.54 18.25
CA THR A 117 -18.65 0.05 18.45
C THR A 117 -18.70 -0.86 19.66
N GLY A 118 -19.63 -0.54 20.59
CA GLY A 118 -19.90 -1.37 21.76
C GLY A 118 -20.61 -2.66 21.39
N THR A 119 -20.20 -3.76 22.01
CA THR A 119 -20.72 -5.11 21.69
C THR A 119 -22.13 -5.38 22.23
N GLU A 120 -22.60 -4.60 23.20
CA GLU A 120 -23.92 -4.76 23.86
C GLU A 120 -24.86 -3.58 23.55
N GLY A 121 -24.49 -2.71 22.57
CA GLY A 121 -25.32 -1.60 22.13
C GLY A 121 -25.03 -0.28 22.86
N GLN A 122 -23.87 -0.17 23.52
CA GLN A 122 -23.36 1.06 24.07
C GLN A 122 -23.22 2.13 22.97
N GLU A 123 -23.25 3.39 23.35
CA GLU A 123 -22.97 4.49 22.44
C GLU A 123 -21.53 4.37 21.87
N ALA A 124 -21.38 4.62 20.58
CA ALA A 124 -20.09 4.51 19.93
C ALA A 124 -19.10 5.59 20.43
N ILE A 125 -17.82 5.24 20.52
CA ILE A 125 -16.75 6.20 20.77
C ILE A 125 -16.16 6.56 19.40
N GLY A 126 -16.16 7.83 19.03
CA GLY A 126 -15.71 8.28 17.72
C GLY A 126 -14.21 8.06 17.49
N ALA A 127 -13.84 7.84 16.24
CA ALA A 127 -12.48 7.60 15.82
C ALA A 127 -11.52 8.76 16.11
N GLU A 128 -12.04 9.99 16.23
CA GLU A 128 -11.30 11.17 16.65
C GLU A 128 -10.71 11.05 18.07
N ASN A 129 -11.20 10.13 18.86
CA ASN A 129 -10.72 9.88 20.23
C ASN A 129 -9.56 8.86 20.30
N LEU A 130 -9.19 8.23 19.16
CA LEU A 130 -8.02 7.39 19.05
C LEU A 130 -6.88 8.16 18.37
N GLY A 131 -5.82 8.43 19.11
CA GLY A 131 -4.59 8.98 18.59
C GLY A 131 -3.51 7.93 18.42
N TRP A 132 -2.42 8.29 17.78
CA TRP A 132 -1.22 7.48 17.69
C TRP A 132 0.06 8.30 17.68
N THR A 133 1.14 7.69 18.16
CA THR A 133 2.51 8.18 17.99
C THR A 133 3.28 7.18 17.15
N PRO A 134 3.52 7.46 15.86
CA PRO A 134 4.32 6.59 14.99
C PRO A 134 5.74 6.40 15.52
N VAL A 135 6.23 5.16 15.42
CA VAL A 135 7.58 4.78 15.84
C VAL A 135 8.27 4.02 14.71
N LEU A 136 9.39 4.54 14.24
CA LEU A 136 10.24 3.86 13.27
C LEU A 136 11.05 2.80 13.99
N GLU A 137 10.80 1.51 13.68
CA GLU A 137 11.56 0.39 14.27
C GLU A 137 12.82 0.08 13.46
N ASP A 138 12.71 0.12 12.14
CA ASP A 138 13.81 -0.03 11.20
C ASP A 138 13.60 0.92 10.01
N GLY A 139 14.40 1.97 9.94
CA GLY A 139 14.38 2.96 8.86
C GLY A 139 15.47 2.75 7.81
N GLY A 140 16.23 1.66 7.93
CA GLY A 140 17.41 1.41 7.12
C GLY A 140 18.60 2.32 7.48
N GLU A 141 19.62 2.33 6.63
CA GLU A 141 20.86 3.07 6.87
C GLU A 141 20.91 4.44 6.17
N THR A 142 20.04 4.68 5.17
CA THR A 142 20.01 5.96 4.42
C THR A 142 19.50 7.12 5.28
N GLY A 143 18.62 6.85 6.26
CA GLY A 143 17.96 7.88 7.06
C GLY A 143 16.93 8.68 6.28
N LEU A 144 16.42 8.14 5.16
CA LEU A 144 15.40 8.77 4.29
C LEU A 144 13.99 8.19 4.52
N VAL A 145 13.88 7.16 5.33
CA VAL A 145 12.58 6.65 5.80
C VAL A 145 12.30 7.27 7.16
N GLU A 146 11.13 7.90 7.28
CA GLU A 146 10.74 8.66 8.48
C GLU A 146 9.37 8.22 8.96
N ALA A 147 9.19 8.20 10.29
CA ALA A 147 7.88 8.05 10.91
C ALA A 147 7.05 9.32 10.72
N GLY A 148 5.72 9.16 10.73
CA GLY A 148 4.79 10.30 10.77
C GLY A 148 4.90 11.08 12.08
N GLU A 149 4.32 12.28 12.11
CA GLU A 149 4.16 13.06 13.34
C GLU A 149 3.10 12.43 14.25
N PRO A 150 3.16 12.64 15.57
CA PRO A 150 2.11 12.25 16.49
C PRO A 150 0.76 12.88 16.12
N VAL A 151 -0.31 12.12 16.28
CA VAL A 151 -1.70 12.58 16.15
C VAL A 151 -2.40 12.29 17.47
N ASP A 152 -2.81 13.35 18.15
CA ASP A 152 -3.42 13.27 19.48
C ASP A 152 -4.93 13.01 19.41
N PRO A 153 -5.53 12.33 20.41
CA PRO A 153 -6.97 12.21 20.55
C PRO A 153 -7.63 13.59 20.68
N ALA A 154 -8.85 13.73 20.16
CA ALA A 154 -9.62 14.98 20.28
C ALA A 154 -9.84 15.43 21.74
N LEU A 155 -9.87 14.50 22.69
CA LEU A 155 -9.92 14.78 24.14
C LEU A 155 -8.52 14.97 24.74
N GLU A 156 -7.65 15.68 24.06
CA GLU A 156 -6.38 16.17 24.60
C GLU A 156 -6.65 17.46 25.38
N GLY A 157 -6.17 17.71 26.47
CA GLY A 157 -6.52 18.87 27.31
C GLY A 157 -5.93 20.22 26.86
N ASP A 158 -5.29 20.29 25.71
CA ASP A 158 -4.61 21.50 25.22
C ASP A 158 -5.27 22.01 23.93
N ASP A 159 -5.96 23.14 24.04
CA ASP A 159 -6.75 23.75 22.95
C ASP A 159 -5.88 24.39 21.84
N ASP A 160 -4.57 24.39 21.98
CA ASP A 160 -3.64 25.08 21.07
C ASP A 160 -2.96 24.14 20.04
N ASP A 161 -3.20 22.81 20.08
CA ASP A 161 -2.57 21.88 19.18
C ASP A 161 -3.48 21.48 18.01
N PHE A 162 -3.01 21.70 16.78
CA PHE A 162 -3.77 21.44 15.54
C PHE A 162 -3.85 19.92 15.20
N ASN A 163 -3.21 19.06 15.99
CA ASN A 163 -3.14 17.62 15.75
C ASN A 163 -4.15 16.79 16.59
N ASN A 164 -5.06 17.45 17.31
CA ASN A 164 -6.10 16.82 18.16
C ASN A 164 -7.29 16.36 17.31
N VAL A 165 -7.04 15.57 16.29
CA VAL A 165 -8.06 15.10 15.33
C VAL A 165 -8.27 13.60 15.41
N GLY A 166 -7.40 12.91 16.12
CA GLY A 166 -7.36 11.46 16.15
C GLY A 166 -7.23 10.83 14.78
N LEU A 167 -7.60 9.57 14.68
CA LEU A 167 -7.52 8.79 13.43
C LEU A 167 -8.84 8.78 12.65
N GLU A 168 -9.69 9.84 12.80
CA GLU A 168 -10.90 9.96 11.99
C GLU A 168 -10.59 10.06 10.49
N ASN A 169 -9.47 10.68 10.14
CA ASN A 169 -8.97 10.79 8.77
C ASN A 169 -7.70 9.96 8.58
N GLN A 170 -7.21 9.93 7.34
CA GLN A 170 -5.93 9.26 7.03
C GLN A 170 -4.76 10.05 7.59
N GLU A 171 -3.97 9.40 8.46
CA GLU A 171 -2.80 9.96 9.10
C GLU A 171 -1.55 9.15 8.75
N LEU A 172 -0.38 9.80 8.70
CA LEU A 172 0.87 9.21 8.25
C LEU A 172 1.48 8.31 9.34
N LEU A 173 1.74 7.04 8.99
CA LEU A 173 2.51 6.13 9.83
C LEU A 173 4.01 6.20 9.51
N VAL A 174 4.38 6.00 8.24
CA VAL A 174 5.78 5.96 7.79
C VAL A 174 5.85 6.30 6.30
N SER A 175 6.91 6.95 5.86
CA SER A 175 7.12 7.30 4.45
C SER A 175 8.58 7.46 4.06
N THR A 176 8.82 7.50 2.74
CA THR A 176 10.02 8.06 2.14
C THR A 176 9.65 8.95 0.95
N PHE A 177 10.44 10.00 0.72
CA PHE A 177 10.30 10.86 -0.45
C PHE A 177 11.20 10.43 -1.63
N ASP A 178 12.05 9.42 -1.45
CA ASP A 178 12.96 8.90 -2.48
C ASP A 178 13.03 7.37 -2.44
N SER A 179 12.08 6.72 -3.13
CA SER A 179 12.03 5.27 -3.23
C SER A 179 13.27 4.69 -3.89
N ALA A 180 13.90 5.42 -4.84
CA ALA A 180 15.04 4.90 -5.58
C ALA A 180 16.30 4.82 -4.69
N GLU A 181 16.50 5.79 -3.79
CA GLU A 181 17.66 5.82 -2.90
C GLU A 181 17.54 4.77 -1.78
N VAL A 182 16.32 4.54 -1.24
CA VAL A 182 16.10 3.55 -0.19
C VAL A 182 15.96 2.12 -0.73
N ASN A 183 15.54 1.94 -1.98
CA ASN A 183 15.26 0.63 -2.61
C ASN A 183 16.35 -0.44 -2.39
N PRO A 184 17.68 -0.14 -2.42
CA PRO A 184 18.71 -1.14 -2.17
C PRO A 184 18.65 -1.80 -0.78
N GLU A 185 17.98 -1.20 0.19
CA GLU A 185 17.79 -1.75 1.54
C GLU A 185 16.67 -2.80 1.58
N GLY A 186 15.64 -2.61 0.75
CA GLY A 186 14.61 -3.58 0.43
C GLY A 186 13.53 -3.79 1.48
N SER A 187 13.69 -3.31 2.72
CA SER A 187 12.69 -3.51 3.78
C SER A 187 12.83 -2.50 4.91
N TRP A 188 11.69 -2.01 5.42
CA TRP A 188 11.61 -1.04 6.52
C TRP A 188 10.43 -1.40 7.42
N SER A 189 10.50 -1.05 8.71
CA SER A 189 9.41 -1.35 9.63
C SER A 189 9.11 -0.20 10.59
N ALA A 190 7.83 -0.07 10.89
CA ALA A 190 7.28 0.90 11.83
C ALA A 190 6.12 0.31 12.60
N ASN A 191 5.83 0.86 13.77
CA ASN A 191 4.60 0.65 14.51
C ASN A 191 4.07 2.01 15.00
N ALA A 192 3.10 2.00 15.92
CA ALA A 192 2.65 3.21 16.59
C ALA A 192 2.19 2.87 18.02
N ASP A 193 2.49 3.75 18.97
CA ASP A 193 1.84 3.74 20.26
C ASP A 193 0.44 4.34 20.09
N LEU A 194 -0.58 3.59 20.52
CA LEU A 194 -1.99 3.96 20.42
C LEU A 194 -2.48 4.53 21.73
N THR A 195 -3.24 5.62 21.67
CA THR A 195 -3.88 6.24 22.81
C THR A 195 -5.34 6.53 22.50
N LEU A 196 -6.26 5.87 23.22
CA LEU A 196 -7.68 6.17 23.17
C LEU A 196 -8.05 6.96 24.42
N ARG A 197 -8.71 8.10 24.27
CA ARG A 197 -9.30 8.85 25.38
C ARG A 197 -10.82 8.90 25.26
N THR A 198 -11.48 8.75 26.39
CA THR A 198 -12.93 8.83 26.49
C THR A 198 -13.34 9.75 27.62
N VAL A 199 -14.58 10.20 27.62
CA VAL A 199 -15.16 10.87 28.79
C VAL A 199 -15.18 9.91 29.99
N GLU A 200 -15.12 10.46 31.21
CA GLU A 200 -15.06 9.67 32.44
C GLU A 200 -16.29 8.74 32.62
N ASP A 201 -17.46 9.19 32.17
CA ASP A 201 -18.74 8.49 32.30
C ASP A 201 -19.10 7.61 31.08
N VAL A 202 -18.13 7.28 30.21
CA VAL A 202 -18.36 6.34 29.12
C VAL A 202 -18.92 5.01 29.66
N GLU A 203 -19.94 4.47 28.98
CA GLU A 203 -20.58 3.24 29.41
C GLU A 203 -19.58 2.06 29.37
N GLY A 204 -19.52 1.26 30.45
CA GLY A 204 -18.64 0.12 30.53
C GLY A 204 -19.04 -0.99 29.58
N GLY A 205 -18.05 -1.72 29.03
CA GLY A 205 -18.27 -2.86 28.14
C GLY A 205 -17.09 -3.04 27.20
N ASP A 206 -17.25 -3.99 26.27
CA ASP A 206 -16.25 -4.25 25.22
C ASP A 206 -16.56 -3.42 23.98
N TYR A 207 -15.57 -2.77 23.46
CA TYR A 207 -15.64 -1.95 22.24
C TYR A 207 -14.63 -2.43 21.21
N THR A 208 -14.99 -2.35 19.94
CA THR A 208 -14.12 -2.73 18.82
C THR A 208 -14.09 -1.65 17.74
N SER A 209 -12.91 -1.38 17.20
CA SER A 209 -12.66 -0.54 16.04
C SER A 209 -11.76 -1.27 15.05
N THR A 210 -11.67 -0.76 13.83
CA THR A 210 -10.74 -1.23 12.81
C THR A 210 -9.85 -0.09 12.36
N VAL A 211 -8.54 -0.25 12.49
CA VAL A 211 -7.56 0.62 11.85
C VAL A 211 -7.27 0.06 10.45
N THR A 212 -7.59 0.83 9.43
CA THR A 212 -7.31 0.51 8.03
C THR A 212 -6.00 1.15 7.62
N LEU A 213 -5.02 0.34 7.23
CA LEU A 213 -3.73 0.80 6.71
C LEU A 213 -3.73 0.73 5.19
N SER A 214 -3.09 1.71 4.54
CA SER A 214 -3.00 1.81 3.09
C SER A 214 -1.60 2.25 2.67
N LEU A 215 -1.01 1.53 1.70
CA LEU A 215 0.25 1.88 1.07
C LEU A 215 -0.03 2.65 -0.23
N PHE A 216 0.63 3.78 -0.40
CA PHE A 216 0.57 4.64 -1.58
C PHE A 216 1.96 4.82 -2.17
N GLU A 217 2.02 4.95 -3.49
CA GLU A 217 3.18 5.34 -4.29
C GLU A 217 2.79 6.43 -5.30
#